data_53abb390a650a4567673d6a21460401d
#
_entry.id   53abb390a650a4567673d6a21460401d
#
_cell.length_a   1.000
_cell.length_b   1.000
_cell.length_c   1.000
_cell.angle_alpha   90.00
_cell.angle_beta   90.00
_cell.angle_gamma   90.00
#
_symmetry.space_group_name_H-M   'P 1'
#
loop_
_entity.id
_entity.type
_entity.pdbx_description
1 polymer ?
#
loop_
_entity_poly.entity_id
_entity_poly.type
_entity_poly.pdbx_seq_one_letter_code
_entity_poly.pdbx_strand_id
1 'polypeptide(L)'
;MNAQRNTSTAPRSRQGFSRPAPMRLRMGLIMRKGMDFGPLGDMETALRFDGVSLAPISTGDASLISGGVTVLATATADDITSGRVKGVVVTGGEADEAGVAQVKALLALAKTQGLPVLAFGEGVALAVEAFGAAAEAPGAVFQGDKVALINDRAELAAVVATIS
;
A
#
# COMPACT_ATOMS: atom_id res chain seq x y z
N MET A 1 48.60 -1.38 14.29
CA MET A 1 47.99 -1.21 14.03
C MET A 1 47.22 -1.34 13.67
N ASN A 2 47.05 -1.50 13.72
CA ASN A 2 46.10 -1.51 13.35
C ASN A 2 45.24 -1.65 13.23
N ALA A 3 45.15 -1.89 13.19
CA ALA A 3 44.13 -1.88 12.92
C ALA A 3 43.38 -2.00 12.69
N GLN A 4 43.17 -2.08 12.46
CA GLN A 4 42.27 -2.11 12.19
C GLN A 4 41.49 -2.30 12.13
N ARG A 5 41.57 -2.43 12.15
CA ARG A 5 40.69 -2.55 12.01
C ARG A 5 39.80 -2.70 11.85
N ASN A 6 39.88 -2.77 11.75
CA ASN A 6 38.83 -2.82 11.55
C ASN A 6 38.12 -3.03 11.35
N THR A 7 38.27 -3.18 11.36
CA THR A 7 37.42 -3.24 11.09
C THR A 7 36.69 -3.44 10.83
N SER A 8 36.78 -3.48 10.75
CA SER A 8 35.88 -3.51 10.44
C SER A 8 35.25 -3.84 10.32
N THR A 9 35.27 -4.02 10.48
CA THR A 9 34.44 -4.19 10.30
C THR A 9 33.66 -4.32 10.42
N ALA A 10 33.60 -4.45 10.50
CA ALA A 10 32.59 -4.45 10.48
C ALA A 10 31.84 -4.57 10.41
N PRO A 11 31.57 -4.52 10.42
CA PRO A 11 30.50 -4.68 10.19
C PRO A 11 29.99 -5.10 9.79
N ARG A 12 29.75 -5.28 9.85
CA ARG A 12 29.16 -5.65 9.39
C ARG A 12 28.50 -6.28 9.47
N SER A 13 28.41 -6.56 9.63
CA SER A 13 27.70 -7.21 9.58
C SER A 13 26.87 -7.24 9.97
N ARG A 14 26.60 -6.97 10.21
CA ARG A 14 25.61 -7.05 10.53
C ARG A 14 24.86 -7.44 9.83
N GLN A 15 25.14 -7.79 9.40
CA GLN A 15 24.53 -8.19 8.63
C GLN A 15 23.63 -9.14 8.58
N GLY A 16 23.32 -9.82 8.19
CA GLY A 16 22.45 -10.91 8.12
C GLY A 16 21.28 -10.91 9.03
N PHE A 17 21.06 -9.90 9.69
CA PHE A 17 19.92 -9.78 10.54
C PHE A 17 18.65 -9.51 9.79
N SER A 18 17.52 -9.55 10.48
CA SER A 18 16.21 -9.22 9.95
C SER A 18 16.14 -7.76 9.55
N ARG A 19 16.59 -7.46 8.38
CA ARG A 19 16.52 -6.12 7.81
C ARG A 19 15.37 -6.07 6.82
N PRO A 20 14.63 -4.95 6.76
CA PRO A 20 13.64 -4.77 5.71
C PRO A 20 14.30 -4.89 4.34
N ALA A 21 13.57 -5.39 3.36
CA ALA A 21 14.04 -5.40 1.99
C ALA A 21 14.30 -3.97 1.51
N PRO A 22 15.24 -3.77 0.57
CA PRO A 22 15.42 -2.44 -0.02
C PRO A 22 14.11 -1.94 -0.62
N MET A 23 13.84 -0.65 -0.54
CA MET A 23 12.66 -0.05 -1.13
C MET A 23 12.75 -0.12 -2.64
N ARG A 24 12.05 -1.05 -3.24
CA ARG A 24 12.11 -1.32 -4.67
C ARG A 24 10.78 -1.10 -5.39
N LEU A 25 9.72 -0.87 -4.63
CA LEU A 25 8.38 -0.73 -5.19
C LEU A 25 7.67 0.43 -4.52
N ARG A 26 7.24 1.39 -5.31
CA ARG A 26 6.47 2.52 -4.79
C ARG A 26 5.00 2.34 -5.11
N MET A 27 4.16 2.40 -4.09
CA MET A 27 2.72 2.29 -4.25
C MET A 27 2.03 3.48 -3.59
N GLY A 28 0.91 3.91 -4.15
CA GLY A 28 0.11 4.96 -3.57
C GLY A 28 -0.77 4.40 -2.46
N LEU A 29 -0.79 5.06 -1.31
CA LEU A 29 -1.71 4.73 -0.23
C LEU A 29 -2.82 5.77 -0.22
N ILE A 30 -4.03 5.36 -0.54
CA ILE A 30 -5.17 6.27 -0.58
C ILE A 30 -5.47 6.73 0.84
N MET A 31 -5.39 8.03 1.08
CA MET A 31 -5.61 8.61 2.40
C MET A 31 -7.08 8.56 2.77
N ARG A 32 -7.37 8.06 3.96
CA ARG A 32 -8.73 8.03 4.52
C ARG A 32 -8.67 8.34 6.00
N LYS A 33 -9.63 9.11 6.47
CA LYS A 33 -9.79 9.35 7.91
C LYS A 33 -10.10 8.00 8.57
N GLY A 34 -9.44 7.73 9.69
CA GLY A 34 -9.64 6.48 10.41
C GLY A 34 -9.27 5.25 9.60
N MET A 35 -8.18 5.32 8.84
CA MET A 35 -7.72 4.18 8.05
C MET A 35 -7.66 2.90 8.87
N ASP A 36 -8.22 1.82 8.33
CA ASP A 36 -8.27 0.54 8.98
C ASP A 36 -8.00 -0.57 7.97
N PHE A 37 -6.95 -1.34 8.23
CA PHE A 37 -6.58 -2.48 7.39
C PHE A 37 -7.40 -3.74 7.69
N GLY A 38 -8.27 -3.67 8.69
CA GLY A 38 -9.16 -4.78 9.02
C GLY A 38 -8.48 -5.91 9.77
N PRO A 39 -9.01 -7.14 9.65
CA PRO A 39 -8.53 -8.27 10.47
C PRO A 39 -7.07 -8.64 10.30
N LEU A 40 -6.46 -8.28 9.18
CA LEU A 40 -5.04 -8.60 8.95
C LEU A 40 -4.11 -7.74 9.79
N GLY A 41 -4.61 -6.66 10.38
CA GLY A 41 -3.83 -5.79 11.26
C GLY A 41 -2.94 -4.83 10.49
N ASP A 42 -1.74 -4.60 10.99
CA ASP A 42 -0.84 -3.58 10.45
C ASP A 42 -0.18 -4.00 9.14
N MET A 43 -0.94 -3.86 8.05
CA MET A 43 -0.44 -4.18 6.72
C MET A 43 0.50 -3.12 6.19
N GLU A 44 0.44 -1.91 6.71
CA GLU A 44 1.39 -0.87 6.31
C GLU A 44 2.81 -1.29 6.65
N THR A 45 3.05 -1.73 7.88
CA THR A 45 4.36 -2.20 8.31
C THR A 45 4.78 -3.43 7.51
N ALA A 46 3.84 -4.35 7.26
CA ALA A 46 4.13 -5.56 6.49
C ALA A 46 4.58 -5.20 5.07
N LEU A 47 3.89 -4.27 4.41
CA LEU A 47 4.25 -3.84 3.06
C LEU A 47 5.63 -3.19 3.04
N ARG A 48 5.92 -2.33 4.00
CA ARG A 48 7.23 -1.69 4.09
C ARG A 48 8.34 -2.71 4.31
N PHE A 49 8.09 -3.72 5.12
CA PHE A 49 9.03 -4.80 5.34
C PHE A 49 9.32 -5.55 4.04
N ASP A 50 8.32 -5.71 3.19
CA ASP A 50 8.47 -6.40 1.90
C ASP A 50 9.03 -5.48 0.80
N GLY A 51 9.50 -4.31 1.15
CA GLY A 51 10.15 -3.41 0.20
C GLY A 51 9.21 -2.44 -0.52
N VAL A 52 8.00 -2.24 0.00
CA VAL A 52 7.06 -1.30 -0.57
C VAL A 52 7.20 0.06 0.11
N SER A 53 7.41 1.10 -0.71
CA SER A 53 7.40 2.48 -0.24
C SER A 53 5.99 3.02 -0.48
N LEU A 54 5.28 3.36 0.59
CA LEU A 54 3.92 3.85 0.50
C LEU A 54 3.90 5.38 0.44
N ALA A 55 3.28 5.90 -0.61
CA ALA A 55 3.15 7.33 -0.83
C ALA A 55 1.68 7.72 -0.66
N PRO A 56 1.32 8.43 0.42
CA PRO A 56 -0.08 8.81 0.63
C PRO A 56 -0.59 9.71 -0.48
N ILE A 57 -1.76 9.37 -1.01
CA ILE A 57 -2.44 10.12 -2.06
C ILE A 57 -3.65 10.83 -1.43
N SER A 58 -3.74 12.13 -1.65
CA SER A 58 -4.83 12.94 -1.09
C SER A 58 -6.19 12.56 -1.66
N THR A 59 -7.20 12.55 -0.79
CA THR A 59 -8.60 12.40 -1.17
C THR A 59 -9.38 13.67 -0.87
N GLY A 60 -8.71 14.82 -0.94
CA GLY A 60 -9.30 16.13 -0.71
C GLY A 60 -8.49 16.98 0.25
N ASP A 61 -7.94 16.39 1.29
CA ASP A 61 -7.13 17.10 2.27
C ASP A 61 -5.65 16.77 2.07
N ALA A 62 -4.80 17.77 2.19
CA ALA A 62 -3.36 17.57 2.07
C ALA A 62 -2.78 16.79 3.25
N SER A 63 -3.49 16.76 4.36
CA SER A 63 -3.08 16.00 5.53
C SER A 63 -4.30 15.44 6.26
N LEU A 64 -4.12 14.32 6.92
CA LEU A 64 -5.14 13.69 7.75
C LEU A 64 -4.50 13.23 9.05
N ILE A 65 -5.32 13.13 10.10
CA ILE A 65 -4.90 12.51 11.35
C ILE A 65 -5.44 11.08 11.35
N SER A 66 -4.56 10.13 11.52
CA SER A 66 -4.92 8.72 11.61
C SER A 66 -4.16 8.08 12.76
N GLY A 67 -4.89 7.53 13.72
CA GLY A 67 -4.29 6.90 14.89
C GLY A 67 -3.40 7.84 15.70
N GLY A 68 -3.75 9.13 15.76
CA GLY A 68 -2.98 10.13 16.48
C GLY A 68 -1.76 10.64 15.73
N VAL A 69 -1.56 10.17 14.50
CA VAL A 69 -0.42 10.57 13.66
C VAL A 69 -0.93 11.41 12.50
N THR A 70 -0.24 12.50 12.19
CA THR A 70 -0.55 13.31 11.02
C THR A 70 0.08 12.68 9.79
N VAL A 71 -0.73 12.36 8.81
CA VAL A 71 -0.29 11.80 7.52
C VAL A 71 -0.37 12.88 6.47
N LEU A 72 0.74 13.12 5.78
CA LEU A 72 0.82 14.13 4.73
C LEU A 72 0.78 13.46 3.36
N ALA A 73 0.04 14.07 2.43
CA ALA A 73 0.02 13.59 1.05
C ALA A 73 1.38 13.86 0.39
N THR A 74 1.96 12.82 -0.21
CA THR A 74 3.22 12.92 -0.94
C THR A 74 3.07 12.49 -2.39
N ALA A 75 1.87 12.12 -2.79
CA ALA A 75 1.56 11.70 -4.15
C ALA A 75 0.19 12.24 -4.57
N THR A 76 -0.07 12.23 -5.85
CA THR A 76 -1.32 12.71 -6.44
C THR A 76 -1.82 11.70 -7.47
N ALA A 77 -3.01 11.98 -8.03
CA ALA A 77 -3.54 11.18 -9.13
C ALA A 77 -2.58 11.12 -10.32
N ASP A 78 -1.78 12.17 -10.54
CA ASP A 78 -0.80 12.19 -11.61
C ASP A 78 0.28 11.12 -11.44
N ASP A 79 0.59 10.73 -10.21
CA ASP A 79 1.55 9.66 -9.97
C ASP A 79 1.02 8.31 -10.44
N ILE A 80 -0.29 8.14 -10.46
CA ILE A 80 -0.94 6.94 -11.00
C ILE A 80 -0.81 6.94 -12.53
N THR A 81 -1.18 8.03 -13.18
CA THR A 81 -1.18 8.11 -14.65
C THR A 81 0.21 8.11 -15.24
N SER A 82 1.18 8.65 -14.53
CA SER A 82 2.56 8.73 -15.02
C SER A 82 3.38 7.47 -14.76
N GLY A 83 2.84 6.52 -13.98
CA GLY A 83 3.56 5.32 -13.64
C GLY A 83 4.60 5.49 -12.54
N ARG A 84 4.58 6.62 -11.82
CA ARG A 84 5.49 6.83 -10.69
C ARG A 84 5.15 5.94 -9.51
N VAL A 85 3.89 5.51 -9.39
CA VAL A 85 3.50 4.45 -8.46
C VAL A 85 3.15 3.21 -9.27
N LYS A 86 3.43 2.04 -8.73
CA LYS A 86 3.23 0.77 -9.42
C LYS A 86 1.94 0.07 -9.00
N GLY A 87 1.16 0.70 -8.18
CA GLY A 87 -0.13 0.22 -7.71
C GLY A 87 -0.65 1.13 -6.63
N VAL A 88 -1.83 0.83 -6.12
CA VAL A 88 -2.42 1.59 -5.02
C VAL A 88 -2.94 0.65 -3.94
N VAL A 89 -2.98 1.18 -2.72
CA VAL A 89 -3.51 0.47 -1.55
C VAL A 89 -4.73 1.23 -1.07
N VAL A 90 -5.84 0.52 -0.87
CA VAL A 90 -7.07 1.10 -0.34
C VAL A 90 -7.48 0.35 0.92
N THR A 91 -7.88 1.10 1.94
CA THR A 91 -8.25 0.54 3.25
C THR A 91 -9.68 0.93 3.59
N GLY A 92 -10.18 0.42 4.70
CA GLY A 92 -11.37 0.96 5.33
C GLY A 92 -11.10 2.35 5.88
N GLY A 93 -12.16 3.05 6.23
CA GLY A 93 -12.07 4.39 6.78
C GLY A 93 -13.46 4.99 6.91
N GLU A 94 -13.51 6.26 7.30
CA GLU A 94 -14.79 6.94 7.45
C GLU A 94 -15.50 7.06 6.11
N ALA A 95 -16.81 6.85 6.13
CA ALA A 95 -17.64 6.83 4.93
C ALA A 95 -18.19 8.22 4.60
N ASP A 96 -17.32 9.20 4.57
CA ASP A 96 -17.67 10.55 4.14
C ASP A 96 -17.91 10.54 2.64
N GLU A 97 -19.06 11.05 2.20
CA GLU A 97 -19.49 10.95 0.81
C GLU A 97 -18.46 11.54 -0.17
N ALA A 98 -17.95 12.72 0.14
CA ALA A 98 -16.97 13.36 -0.73
C ALA A 98 -15.66 12.58 -0.77
N GLY A 99 -15.20 12.08 0.39
CA GLY A 99 -14.00 11.26 0.47
C GLY A 99 -14.15 9.95 -0.27
N VAL A 100 -15.28 9.29 -0.13
CA VAL A 100 -15.57 8.03 -0.84
C VAL A 100 -15.57 8.27 -2.35
N ALA A 101 -16.15 9.38 -2.83
CA ALA A 101 -16.14 9.70 -4.26
C ALA A 101 -14.69 9.85 -4.78
N GLN A 102 -13.81 10.47 -4.01
CA GLN A 102 -12.41 10.61 -4.37
C GLN A 102 -11.70 9.25 -4.39
N VAL A 103 -11.99 8.40 -3.42
CA VAL A 103 -11.44 7.04 -3.39
C VAL A 103 -11.84 6.29 -4.65
N LYS A 104 -13.12 6.33 -5.00
CA LYS A 104 -13.62 5.66 -6.21
C LYS A 104 -12.95 6.18 -7.47
N ALA A 105 -12.73 7.49 -7.54
CA ALA A 105 -12.06 8.09 -8.70
C ALA A 105 -10.63 7.59 -8.84
N LEU A 106 -9.91 7.48 -7.73
CA LEU A 106 -8.54 6.96 -7.74
C LEU A 106 -8.50 5.48 -8.12
N LEU A 107 -9.45 4.69 -7.64
CA LEU A 107 -9.53 3.27 -8.00
C LEU A 107 -9.84 3.09 -9.48
N ALA A 108 -10.76 3.90 -10.02
CA ALA A 108 -11.08 3.86 -11.44
C ALA A 108 -9.87 4.22 -12.29
N LEU A 109 -9.09 5.18 -11.84
CA LEU A 109 -7.88 5.59 -12.53
C LEU A 109 -6.84 4.47 -12.53
N ALA A 110 -6.63 3.82 -11.39
CA ALA A 110 -5.72 2.68 -11.28
C ALA A 110 -6.15 1.55 -12.22
N LYS A 111 -7.46 1.26 -12.27
CA LYS A 111 -7.98 0.25 -13.17
C LYS A 111 -7.69 0.60 -14.62
N THR A 112 -7.93 1.84 -15.02
CA THR A 112 -7.68 2.32 -16.38
C THR A 112 -6.21 2.19 -16.77
N GLN A 113 -5.32 2.41 -15.81
CA GLN A 113 -3.88 2.30 -16.04
C GLN A 113 -3.35 0.86 -15.93
N GLY A 114 -4.22 -0.10 -15.63
CA GLY A 114 -3.81 -1.49 -15.48
C GLY A 114 -2.96 -1.77 -14.25
N LEU A 115 -3.03 -0.91 -13.25
CA LEU A 115 -2.25 -1.07 -12.03
C LEU A 115 -2.95 -1.98 -11.01
N PRO A 116 -2.18 -2.75 -10.23
CA PRO A 116 -2.77 -3.55 -9.17
C PRO A 116 -3.29 -2.66 -8.04
N VAL A 117 -4.42 -3.07 -7.46
CA VAL A 117 -4.98 -2.43 -6.27
C VAL A 117 -5.01 -3.46 -5.15
N LEU A 118 -4.31 -3.15 -4.06
CA LEU A 118 -4.35 -3.96 -2.84
C LEU A 118 -5.42 -3.37 -1.93
N ALA A 119 -6.46 -4.14 -1.64
CA ALA A 119 -7.59 -3.67 -0.84
C ALA A 119 -7.67 -4.46 0.46
N PHE A 120 -7.91 -3.76 1.56
CA PHE A 120 -7.96 -4.37 2.90
C PHE A 120 -9.18 -3.91 3.66
N GLY A 121 -9.75 -4.79 4.47
CA GLY A 121 -10.89 -4.49 5.29
C GLY A 121 -12.07 -3.99 4.44
N GLU A 122 -12.67 -2.90 4.86
CA GLU A 122 -13.79 -2.31 4.13
C GLU A 122 -13.39 -1.71 2.78
N GLY A 123 -12.09 -1.52 2.55
CA GLY A 123 -11.59 -1.08 1.25
C GLY A 123 -11.86 -2.09 0.15
N VAL A 124 -12.01 -3.37 0.52
CA VAL A 124 -12.36 -4.43 -0.45
C VAL A 124 -13.69 -4.13 -1.13
N ALA A 125 -14.68 -3.66 -0.38
CA ALA A 125 -15.99 -3.35 -0.96
C ALA A 125 -15.91 -2.22 -1.99
N LEU A 126 -15.08 -1.22 -1.72
CA LEU A 126 -14.87 -0.13 -2.66
C LEU A 126 -14.19 -0.61 -3.94
N ALA A 127 -13.20 -1.49 -3.80
CA ALA A 127 -12.52 -2.05 -4.96
C ALA A 127 -13.44 -2.97 -5.77
N VAL A 128 -14.28 -3.76 -5.11
CA VAL A 128 -15.30 -4.59 -5.76
C VAL A 128 -16.19 -3.72 -6.65
N GLU A 129 -16.64 -2.60 -6.12
CA GLU A 129 -17.50 -1.70 -6.88
C GLU A 129 -16.77 -1.09 -8.06
N ALA A 130 -15.52 -0.67 -7.86
CA ALA A 130 -14.75 -0.02 -8.92
C ALA A 130 -14.37 -0.99 -10.03
N PHE A 131 -14.05 -2.24 -9.69
CA PHE A 131 -13.56 -3.23 -10.65
C PHE A 131 -14.66 -4.13 -11.19
N GLY A 132 -15.82 -4.16 -10.54
CA GLY A 132 -16.92 -5.02 -10.95
C GLY A 132 -16.64 -6.50 -10.77
N ALA A 133 -15.78 -6.84 -9.81
CA ALA A 133 -15.37 -8.22 -9.56
C ALA A 133 -15.56 -8.55 -8.09
N ALA A 134 -16.09 -9.74 -7.80
CA ALA A 134 -16.40 -10.14 -6.43
C ALA A 134 -15.15 -10.50 -5.63
N ALA A 135 -15.09 -10.03 -4.39
CA ALA A 135 -14.05 -10.38 -3.44
C ALA A 135 -14.56 -10.07 -2.04
N GLU A 136 -13.90 -10.62 -1.04
CA GLU A 136 -14.29 -10.42 0.35
C GLU A 136 -13.07 -10.09 1.21
N ALA A 137 -13.30 -9.43 2.33
CA ALA A 137 -12.28 -9.22 3.34
C ALA A 137 -11.71 -10.56 3.80
N PRO A 138 -10.49 -10.64 4.39
CA PRO A 138 -9.76 -9.50 4.91
C PRO A 138 -8.99 -8.68 3.88
N GLY A 139 -8.64 -9.25 2.73
CA GLY A 139 -7.93 -8.50 1.71
C GLY A 139 -8.01 -9.16 0.36
N ALA A 140 -7.73 -8.38 -0.67
CA ALA A 140 -7.72 -8.87 -2.05
C ALA A 140 -6.84 -7.97 -2.91
N VAL A 141 -6.34 -8.52 -4.01
CA VAL A 141 -5.67 -7.76 -5.04
C VAL A 141 -6.54 -7.78 -6.30
N PHE A 142 -6.69 -6.61 -6.90
CA PHE A 142 -7.45 -6.44 -8.14
C PHE A 142 -6.51 -5.90 -9.20
N GLN A 143 -6.52 -6.48 -10.38
CA GLN A 143 -5.75 -5.96 -11.49
C GLN A 143 -6.44 -6.34 -12.81
N GLY A 144 -6.92 -5.34 -13.54
CA GLY A 144 -7.70 -5.57 -14.74
C GLY A 144 -8.98 -6.33 -14.39
N ASP A 145 -9.16 -7.50 -14.96
CA ASP A 145 -10.29 -8.38 -14.66
C ASP A 145 -9.92 -9.51 -13.70
N LYS A 146 -8.72 -9.49 -13.15
CA LYS A 146 -8.24 -10.52 -12.26
C LYS A 146 -8.38 -10.11 -10.80
N VAL A 147 -8.73 -11.07 -9.96
CA VAL A 147 -8.86 -10.86 -8.51
C VAL A 147 -8.26 -12.07 -7.81
N ALA A 148 -7.51 -11.81 -6.74
CA ALA A 148 -7.01 -12.86 -5.86
C ALA A 148 -7.20 -12.42 -4.41
N LEU A 149 -7.55 -13.35 -3.53
CA LEU A 149 -7.75 -13.04 -2.11
C LEU A 149 -6.42 -13.01 -1.37
N ILE A 150 -6.34 -12.17 -0.36
CA ILE A 150 -5.21 -12.08 0.55
C ILE A 150 -5.74 -12.39 1.94
N ASN A 151 -5.45 -13.56 2.46
CA ASN A 151 -5.98 -14.01 3.74
C ASN A 151 -4.96 -13.93 4.88
N ASP A 152 -3.68 -13.79 4.55
CA ASP A 152 -2.63 -13.68 5.55
C ASP A 152 -1.41 -12.95 4.99
N ARG A 153 -0.42 -12.75 5.85
CA ARG A 153 0.77 -11.99 5.48
C ARG A 153 1.64 -12.70 4.46
N ALA A 154 1.64 -14.02 4.45
CA ALA A 154 2.40 -14.79 3.48
C ALA A 154 1.82 -14.60 2.08
N GLU A 155 0.49 -14.59 1.97
CA GLU A 155 -0.16 -14.32 0.69
C GLU A 155 0.08 -12.89 0.22
N LEU A 156 0.09 -11.94 1.15
CA LEU A 156 0.43 -10.55 0.82
C LEU A 156 1.85 -10.47 0.26
N ALA A 157 2.80 -11.10 0.90
CA ALA A 157 4.19 -11.10 0.43
C ALA A 157 4.30 -11.71 -0.96
N ALA A 158 3.58 -12.80 -1.22
CA ALA A 158 3.57 -13.43 -2.54
C ALA A 158 3.00 -12.49 -3.62
N VAL A 159 1.94 -11.76 -3.29
CA VAL A 159 1.35 -10.78 -4.21
C VAL A 159 2.34 -9.65 -4.50
N VAL A 160 2.95 -9.10 -3.46
CA VAL A 160 3.92 -8.01 -3.61
C VAL A 160 5.08 -8.45 -4.51
N ALA A 161 5.51 -9.69 -4.38
CA ALA A 161 6.61 -10.21 -5.19
C ALA A 161 6.27 -10.27 -6.68
N THR A 162 5.00 -10.29 -7.04
CA THR A 162 4.58 -10.30 -8.45
C THR A 162 4.47 -8.90 -9.05
N ILE A 163 4.49 -7.86 -8.21
CA ILE A 163 4.42 -6.47 -8.65
C ILE A 163 5.85 -5.96 -8.82
N SER A 164 6.17 -5.45 -9.96
CA SER A 164 7.53 -4.96 -10.20
C SER A 164 7.58 -3.81 -11.18
#